data_6657dd2b6d2a594e0c01ac37dac53bdb
#
_entry.id   6657dd2b6d2a594e0c01ac37dac53bdb
#
_cell.length_a   1.000
_cell.length_b   1.000
_cell.length_c   1.000
_cell.angle_alpha   90.00
_cell.angle_beta   90.00
_cell.angle_gamma   90.00
#
_symmetry.space_group_name_H-M   'P 1'
#
loop_
_entity.id
_entity.type
_entity.pdbx_description
1 polymer ?
#
loop_
_entity_poly.entity_id
_entity_poly.type
_entity_poly.pdbx_seq_one_letter_code
_entity_poly.pdbx_strand_id
1 'polypeptide(L)'
;VASYEEIDNNLVDADTGLVIRLKRSFTAKMKQSEPEVKEYYSKLKNELTSYKKLNSNLSWHGDRFNFGRDTVAKINICGKTLCFYLALDPNDPEYKPTVYHQKDVSAQKAYENTPFMVKVKSDAGAKKALRLITSLAEKLETTKRDNFEAVDYSEEFAHESTKQLLEKGLIKVTKEK
;
A
#
# COMPACT_ATOMS: atom_id res chain seq x y z
N VAL A 1 -19.91 -21.42 22.05
CA VAL A 1 -19.23 -20.23 21.53
C VAL A 1 -17.73 -20.51 21.49
N ALA A 2 -17.14 -20.46 20.30
CA ALA A 2 -15.71 -20.66 20.18
C ALA A 2 -14.93 -19.52 20.85
N SER A 3 -13.93 -19.89 21.62
CA SER A 3 -13.07 -18.95 22.32
C SER A 3 -11.80 -18.76 21.48
N TYR A 4 -11.41 -17.52 21.23
CA TYR A 4 -10.22 -17.19 20.47
C TYR A 4 -9.27 -16.34 21.29
N GLU A 5 -7.98 -16.60 21.13
CA GLU A 5 -6.92 -15.78 21.70
C GLU A 5 -6.21 -15.02 20.57
N GLU A 6 -5.83 -13.79 20.83
CA GLU A 6 -5.08 -12.98 19.88
C GLU A 6 -3.59 -13.05 20.22
N ILE A 7 -2.81 -13.60 19.30
CA ILE A 7 -1.36 -13.74 19.45
C ILE A 7 -0.71 -13.16 18.20
N ASP A 8 0.14 -12.15 18.33
CA ASP A 8 0.86 -11.49 17.22
C ASP A 8 -0.07 -11.11 16.06
N ASN A 9 -1.21 -10.48 16.38
CA ASN A 9 -2.22 -10.05 15.42
C ASN A 9 -2.96 -11.21 14.72
N ASN A 10 -2.80 -12.44 15.19
CA ASN A 10 -3.55 -13.59 14.71
C ASN A 10 -4.60 -14.01 15.71
N LEU A 11 -5.68 -14.60 15.24
CA LEU A 11 -6.65 -15.27 16.10
C LEU A 11 -6.34 -16.76 16.14
N VAL A 12 -6.26 -17.30 17.35
CA VAL A 12 -5.97 -18.71 17.59
C VAL A 12 -7.15 -19.31 18.33
N ASP A 13 -7.62 -20.48 17.85
CA ASP A 13 -8.66 -21.23 18.54
C ASP A 13 -8.11 -21.71 19.88
N ALA A 14 -8.76 -21.34 20.99
CA ALA A 14 -8.30 -21.67 22.34
C ALA A 14 -8.33 -23.17 22.62
N ASP A 15 -9.23 -23.92 21.98
CA ASP A 15 -9.38 -25.36 22.18
C ASP A 15 -8.40 -26.21 21.37
N THR A 16 -8.17 -25.84 20.11
CA THR A 16 -7.36 -26.62 19.18
C THR A 16 -5.96 -26.07 18.96
N GLY A 17 -5.72 -24.79 19.30
CA GLY A 17 -4.44 -24.13 19.05
C GLY A 17 -4.22 -23.79 17.58
N LEU A 18 -5.21 -23.97 16.73
CA LEU A 18 -5.10 -23.68 15.29
C LEU A 18 -5.27 -22.20 15.02
N VAL A 19 -4.44 -21.67 14.11
CA VAL A 19 -4.53 -20.28 13.66
C VAL A 19 -5.72 -20.15 12.70
N ILE A 20 -6.60 -19.20 13.00
CA ILE A 20 -7.75 -18.91 12.15
C ILE A 20 -7.27 -18.09 10.95
N ARG A 21 -7.65 -18.49 9.76
CA ARG A 21 -7.32 -17.76 8.53
C ARG A 21 -8.17 -16.51 8.41
N LEU A 22 -7.49 -15.39 8.23
CA LEU A 22 -8.13 -14.08 8.14
C LEU A 22 -7.77 -13.40 6.83
N LYS A 23 -8.73 -12.69 6.29
CA LYS A 23 -8.50 -11.82 5.14
C LYS A 23 -8.56 -10.37 5.64
N ARG A 24 -7.43 -9.68 5.52
CA ARG A 24 -7.28 -8.30 5.98
C ARG A 24 -7.48 -7.31 4.85
N SER A 25 -8.23 -6.26 5.13
CA SER A 25 -8.29 -5.10 4.24
C SER A 25 -6.95 -4.36 4.24
N PHE A 26 -6.75 -3.50 3.27
CA PHE A 26 -5.58 -2.62 3.26
C PHE A 26 -5.52 -1.77 4.54
N THR A 27 -6.66 -1.21 4.96
CA THR A 27 -6.73 -0.41 6.20
C THR A 27 -6.30 -1.22 7.41
N ALA A 28 -6.74 -2.48 7.53
CA ALA A 28 -6.33 -3.36 8.62
C ALA A 28 -4.83 -3.64 8.59
N LYS A 29 -4.30 -3.92 7.40
CA LYS A 29 -2.85 -4.15 7.22
C LYS A 29 -2.05 -2.91 7.62
N MET A 30 -2.51 -1.72 7.25
CA MET A 30 -1.86 -0.47 7.63
C MET A 30 -1.89 -0.24 9.14
N LYS A 31 -3.03 -0.44 9.78
CA LYS A 31 -3.16 -0.27 11.24
C LYS A 31 -2.25 -1.20 12.02
N GLN A 32 -2.01 -2.40 11.51
CA GLN A 32 -1.15 -3.41 12.14
C GLN A 32 0.29 -3.41 11.61
N SER A 33 0.64 -2.46 10.75
CA SER A 33 2.00 -2.32 10.23
C SER A 33 2.92 -1.61 11.22
N GLU A 34 4.22 -1.79 11.03
CA GLU A 34 5.24 -1.09 11.80
C GLU A 34 5.17 0.42 11.54
N PRO A 35 5.60 1.26 12.52
CA PRO A 35 5.56 2.71 12.35
C PRO A 35 6.29 3.22 11.11
N GLU A 36 7.42 2.61 10.73
CA GLU A 36 8.16 3.00 9.54
C GLU A 36 7.35 2.83 8.27
N VAL A 37 6.57 1.75 8.16
CA VAL A 37 5.72 1.49 7.00
C VAL A 37 4.67 2.60 6.87
N LYS A 38 4.08 3.01 7.98
CA LYS A 38 3.09 4.09 8.02
C LYS A 38 3.71 5.42 7.57
N GLU A 39 4.94 5.70 7.99
CA GLU A 39 5.67 6.89 7.56
C GLU A 39 5.95 6.89 6.07
N TYR A 40 6.40 5.76 5.54
CA TYR A 40 6.65 5.62 4.09
C TYR A 40 5.37 5.82 3.29
N TYR A 41 4.27 5.23 3.74
CA TYR A 41 2.98 5.42 3.11
C TYR A 41 2.58 6.90 3.09
N SER A 42 2.73 7.58 4.24
CA SER A 42 2.41 8.99 4.36
C SER A 42 3.23 9.85 3.39
N LYS A 43 4.54 9.60 3.31
CA LYS A 43 5.42 10.31 2.38
C LYS A 43 5.01 10.11 0.94
N LEU A 44 4.75 8.87 0.53
CA LEU A 44 4.37 8.55 -0.85
C LEU A 44 3.02 9.15 -1.21
N LYS A 45 2.04 9.03 -0.32
CA LYS A 45 0.70 9.57 -0.56
C LYS A 45 0.72 11.08 -0.65
N ASN A 46 1.45 11.77 0.24
CA ASN A 46 1.60 13.21 0.17
C ASN A 46 2.24 13.66 -1.15
N GLU A 47 3.30 12.99 -1.57
CA GLU A 47 3.95 13.33 -2.83
C GLU A 47 3.01 13.13 -4.02
N LEU A 48 2.33 11.98 -4.08
CA LEU A 48 1.38 11.70 -5.17
C LEU A 48 0.24 12.72 -5.21
N THR A 49 -0.40 12.97 -4.07
CA THR A 49 -1.55 13.88 -4.01
C THR A 49 -1.15 15.36 -4.11
N SER A 50 0.14 15.66 -4.02
CA SER A 50 0.64 17.04 -4.22
C SER A 50 0.57 17.48 -5.68
N TYR A 51 0.42 16.56 -6.63
CA TYR A 51 0.31 16.88 -8.04
C TYR A 51 -1.14 17.11 -8.46
N LYS A 52 -1.35 18.02 -9.41
CA LYS A 52 -2.68 18.33 -9.94
C LYS A 52 -3.29 17.12 -10.61
N LYS A 53 -4.59 16.90 -10.40
CA LYS A 53 -5.39 15.81 -10.98
C LYS A 53 -5.03 14.41 -10.48
N LEU A 54 -4.10 14.27 -9.56
CA LEU A 54 -3.81 13.00 -8.89
C LEU A 54 -4.62 12.90 -7.61
N ASN A 55 -5.49 11.90 -7.54
CA ASN A 55 -6.40 11.70 -6.40
C ASN A 55 -6.32 10.27 -5.89
N SER A 56 -6.38 10.15 -4.57
CA SER A 56 -6.42 8.85 -3.90
C SER A 56 -7.83 8.28 -3.88
N ASN A 57 -7.95 6.97 -4.06
CA ASN A 57 -9.20 6.25 -3.92
C ASN A 57 -8.94 4.98 -3.10
N LEU A 58 -9.14 5.12 -1.80
CA LEU A 58 -8.91 4.04 -0.84
C LEU A 58 -10.02 2.98 -0.95
N SER A 59 -9.62 1.71 -1.05
CA SER A 59 -10.55 0.59 -1.12
C SER A 59 -10.11 -0.55 -0.20
N TRP A 60 -10.89 -1.63 -0.17
CA TRP A 60 -10.52 -2.83 0.57
C TRP A 60 -9.14 -3.37 0.16
N HIS A 61 -8.83 -3.33 -1.13
CA HIS A 61 -7.63 -3.98 -1.69
C HIS A 61 -6.36 -3.13 -1.63
N GLY A 62 -6.49 -1.83 -1.45
CA GLY A 62 -5.34 -0.94 -1.43
C GLY A 62 -5.73 0.50 -1.70
N ASP A 63 -4.73 1.35 -1.82
CA ASP A 63 -4.91 2.76 -2.15
C ASP A 63 -4.54 2.95 -3.63
N ARG A 64 -5.51 3.35 -4.43
CA ARG A 64 -5.32 3.63 -5.85
C ARG A 64 -5.19 5.13 -6.05
N PHE A 65 -4.29 5.51 -6.93
CA PHE A 65 -4.09 6.91 -7.32
C PHE A 65 -4.45 7.06 -8.78
N ASN A 66 -5.45 7.88 -9.03
CA ASN A 66 -5.97 8.10 -10.38
C ASN A 66 -5.59 9.47 -10.88
N PHE A 67 -5.21 9.51 -12.16
CA PHE A 67 -5.03 10.76 -12.93
C PHE A 67 -6.20 10.83 -13.90
N GLY A 68 -7.19 11.65 -13.55
CA GLY A 68 -8.45 11.59 -14.27
C GLY A 68 -9.14 10.23 -14.06
N ARG A 69 -9.36 9.50 -15.14
CA ARG A 69 -9.98 8.17 -15.12
C ARG A 69 -8.98 7.02 -15.04
N ASP A 70 -7.71 7.31 -15.25
CA ASP A 70 -6.69 6.29 -15.35
C ASP A 70 -6.01 6.05 -13.99
N THR A 71 -5.91 4.79 -13.58
CA THR A 71 -5.12 4.43 -12.40
C THR A 71 -3.65 4.46 -12.79
N VAL A 72 -2.86 5.30 -12.14
CA VAL A 72 -1.44 5.49 -12.45
C VAL A 72 -0.51 5.02 -11.34
N ALA A 73 -1.03 4.75 -10.16
CA ALA A 73 -0.25 4.21 -9.05
C ALA A 73 -1.15 3.45 -8.09
N LYS A 74 -0.55 2.50 -7.37
CA LYS A 74 -1.22 1.74 -6.31
C LYS A 74 -0.25 1.50 -5.17
N ILE A 75 -0.77 1.50 -3.94
CA ILE A 75 -0.02 1.11 -2.75
C ILE A 75 -0.77 -0.03 -2.07
N ASN A 76 -0.05 -1.07 -1.71
CA ASN A 76 -0.59 -2.20 -0.96
C ASN A 76 0.46 -2.73 0.00
N ILE A 77 0.03 -3.49 0.98
CA ILE A 77 0.91 -4.17 1.93
C ILE A 77 0.94 -5.65 1.58
N CYS A 78 2.11 -6.16 1.26
CA CYS A 78 2.34 -7.57 0.96
C CYS A 78 3.14 -8.17 2.11
N GLY A 79 2.48 -8.98 2.94
CA GLY A 79 3.07 -9.42 4.19
C GLY A 79 3.28 -8.24 5.12
N LYS A 80 4.54 -7.91 5.41
CA LYS A 80 4.90 -6.75 6.25
C LYS A 80 5.56 -5.63 5.46
N THR A 81 5.55 -5.72 4.13
CA THR A 81 6.29 -4.80 3.25
C THR A 81 5.33 -3.94 2.46
N LEU A 82 5.63 -2.65 2.36
CA LEU A 82 4.91 -1.74 1.50
C LEU A 82 5.33 -1.99 0.05
N CYS A 83 4.37 -2.32 -0.80
CA CYS A 83 4.57 -2.51 -2.23
C CYS A 83 3.96 -1.32 -2.98
N PHE A 84 4.76 -0.71 -3.84
CA PHE A 84 4.37 0.47 -4.60
C PHE A 84 4.37 0.14 -6.10
N TYR A 85 3.24 0.37 -6.75
CA TYR A 85 3.01 0.06 -8.16
C TYR A 85 2.80 1.35 -8.94
N LEU A 86 3.46 1.47 -10.09
CA LEU A 86 3.45 2.68 -10.90
C LEU A 86 3.16 2.38 -12.36
N ALA A 87 2.51 3.32 -13.03
CA ALA A 87 2.26 3.26 -14.48
C ALA A 87 3.51 3.70 -15.25
N LEU A 88 4.61 3.01 -15.01
CA LEU A 88 5.89 3.21 -15.68
C LEU A 88 6.31 1.89 -16.34
N ASP A 89 7.14 1.97 -17.37
CA ASP A 89 7.67 0.78 -18.03
C ASP A 89 8.85 0.23 -17.21
N PRO A 90 8.71 -0.99 -16.59
CA PRO A 90 9.79 -1.55 -15.79
C PRO A 90 11.01 -1.96 -16.63
N ASN A 91 10.87 -2.03 -17.94
CA ASN A 91 11.95 -2.38 -18.85
C ASN A 91 12.60 -1.17 -19.53
N ASP A 92 12.16 0.03 -19.18
CA ASP A 92 12.75 1.26 -19.71
C ASP A 92 14.20 1.41 -19.22
N PRO A 93 15.19 1.63 -20.12
CA PRO A 93 16.59 1.81 -19.72
C PRO A 93 16.83 2.95 -18.73
N GLU A 94 15.93 3.93 -18.65
CA GLU A 94 15.99 5.01 -17.68
C GLU A 94 15.95 4.47 -16.24
N TYR A 95 15.27 3.35 -16.00
CA TYR A 95 15.12 2.75 -14.68
C TYR A 95 16.05 1.54 -14.52
N LYS A 96 17.20 1.77 -13.93
CA LYS A 96 18.19 0.71 -13.74
C LYS A 96 17.75 -0.25 -12.63
N PRO A 97 17.61 -1.56 -12.93
CA PRO A 97 17.23 -2.56 -11.92
C PRO A 97 18.19 -2.63 -10.73
N THR A 98 19.46 -2.30 -10.96
CA THR A 98 20.46 -2.27 -9.89
C THR A 98 20.26 -1.11 -8.90
N VAL A 99 19.50 -0.10 -9.32
CA VAL A 99 19.18 1.07 -8.47
C VAL A 99 17.82 0.91 -7.83
N TYR A 100 16.79 0.65 -8.62
CA TYR A 100 15.40 0.62 -8.15
C TYR A 100 14.93 -0.76 -7.71
N HIS A 101 15.58 -1.81 -8.17
CA HIS A 101 15.18 -3.19 -7.88
C HIS A 101 13.71 -3.45 -8.24
N GLN A 102 13.25 -2.82 -9.32
CA GLN A 102 11.87 -2.96 -9.76
C GLN A 102 11.57 -4.34 -10.30
N LYS A 103 10.32 -4.73 -10.17
CA LYS A 103 9.80 -5.96 -10.73
C LYS A 103 8.68 -5.65 -11.71
N ASP A 104 8.64 -6.38 -12.83
CA ASP A 104 7.55 -6.29 -13.79
C ASP A 104 6.42 -7.22 -13.35
N VAL A 105 5.28 -6.62 -12.98
CA VAL A 105 4.09 -7.36 -12.54
C VAL A 105 2.95 -7.28 -13.56
N SER A 106 3.27 -6.95 -14.81
CA SER A 106 2.27 -6.80 -15.88
C SER A 106 1.49 -8.08 -16.16
N ALA A 107 2.04 -9.24 -15.83
CA ALA A 107 1.35 -10.53 -15.97
C ALA A 107 0.17 -10.67 -15.00
N GLN A 108 0.16 -9.91 -13.91
CA GLN A 108 -0.96 -9.91 -12.96
C GLN A 108 -2.01 -8.92 -13.44
N LYS A 109 -3.24 -9.41 -13.65
CA LYS A 109 -4.33 -8.59 -14.18
C LYS A 109 -4.60 -7.33 -13.35
N ALA A 110 -4.50 -7.44 -12.03
CA ALA A 110 -4.71 -6.31 -11.12
C ALA A 110 -3.70 -5.18 -11.33
N TYR A 111 -2.52 -5.47 -11.90
CA TYR A 111 -1.42 -4.53 -12.05
C TYR A 111 -0.99 -4.30 -13.51
N GLU A 112 -1.81 -4.71 -14.47
CA GLU A 112 -1.46 -4.54 -15.89
C GLU A 112 -1.28 -3.07 -16.29
N ASN A 113 -1.98 -2.15 -15.62
CA ASN A 113 -1.86 -0.70 -15.86
C ASN A 113 -0.80 -0.04 -14.97
N THR A 114 -0.31 -0.75 -13.98
CA THR A 114 0.74 -0.28 -13.06
C THR A 114 1.80 -1.37 -12.91
N PRO A 115 2.53 -1.69 -14.00
CA PRO A 115 3.41 -2.85 -14.02
C PRO A 115 4.74 -2.68 -13.30
N PHE A 116 5.11 -1.44 -12.98
CA PHE A 116 6.38 -1.14 -12.32
C PHE A 116 6.21 -1.25 -10.81
N MET A 117 6.75 -2.30 -10.20
CA MET A 117 6.61 -2.55 -8.77
C MET A 117 7.94 -2.40 -8.04
N VAL A 118 7.94 -1.65 -6.95
CA VAL A 118 9.07 -1.56 -6.03
C VAL A 118 8.59 -1.78 -4.61
N LYS A 119 9.46 -2.38 -3.80
CA LYS A 119 9.22 -2.56 -2.36
C LYS A 119 9.91 -1.45 -1.60
N VAL A 120 9.20 -0.82 -0.68
CA VAL A 120 9.75 0.27 0.16
C VAL A 120 10.00 -0.30 1.55
N LYS A 121 11.29 -0.52 1.86
CA LYS A 121 11.71 -1.14 3.13
C LYS A 121 12.62 -0.26 3.96
N SER A 122 13.08 0.86 3.42
CA SER A 122 14.07 1.72 4.07
C SER A 122 13.89 3.17 3.62
N ASP A 123 14.57 4.09 4.29
CA ASP A 123 14.57 5.50 3.89
C ASP A 123 15.16 5.67 2.49
N ALA A 124 16.20 4.92 2.16
CA ALA A 124 16.76 4.94 0.81
C ALA A 124 15.76 4.48 -0.24
N GLY A 125 15.01 3.42 0.05
CA GLY A 125 13.93 2.94 -0.81
C GLY A 125 12.83 3.96 -0.98
N ALA A 126 12.45 4.64 0.11
CA ALA A 126 11.44 5.70 0.07
C ALA A 126 11.90 6.88 -0.81
N LYS A 127 13.16 7.29 -0.71
CA LYS A 127 13.72 8.35 -1.57
C LYS A 127 13.67 7.96 -3.05
N LYS A 128 14.01 6.72 -3.36
CA LYS A 128 13.93 6.21 -4.73
C LYS A 128 12.50 6.19 -5.24
N ALA A 129 11.56 5.79 -4.40
CA ALA A 129 10.13 5.80 -4.73
C ALA A 129 9.64 7.23 -5.01
N LEU A 130 10.09 8.22 -4.24
CA LEU A 130 9.77 9.62 -4.48
C LEU A 130 10.29 10.11 -5.83
N ARG A 131 11.49 9.67 -6.24
CA ARG A 131 12.03 9.98 -7.58
C ARG A 131 11.16 9.37 -8.67
N LEU A 132 10.66 8.15 -8.45
CA LEU A 132 9.76 7.51 -9.41
C LEU A 132 8.45 8.26 -9.54
N ILE A 133 7.93 8.82 -8.45
CA ILE A 133 6.73 9.67 -8.47
C ILE A 133 6.97 10.93 -9.31
N THR A 134 8.13 11.56 -9.14
CA THR A 134 8.51 12.72 -9.96
C THR A 134 8.56 12.35 -11.44
N SER A 135 9.17 11.21 -11.77
CA SER A 135 9.22 10.71 -13.14
C SER A 135 7.83 10.44 -13.70
N LEU A 136 6.95 9.84 -12.90
CA LEU A 136 5.57 9.59 -13.30
C LEU A 136 4.82 10.90 -13.59
N ALA A 137 4.98 11.90 -12.72
CA ALA A 137 4.35 13.20 -12.90
C ALA A 137 4.83 13.91 -14.17
N GLU A 138 6.12 13.80 -14.49
CA GLU A 138 6.67 14.35 -15.72
C GLU A 138 6.05 13.69 -16.96
N LYS A 139 5.87 12.36 -16.92
CA LYS A 139 5.24 11.62 -18.01
C LYS A 139 3.76 11.94 -18.16
N LEU A 140 3.08 12.25 -17.05
CA LEU A 140 1.69 12.68 -17.05
C LEU A 140 1.53 14.16 -17.39
N GLU A 141 2.64 14.88 -17.50
CA GLU A 141 2.65 16.32 -17.78
C GLU A 141 1.86 17.13 -16.74
N THR A 142 1.92 16.69 -15.47
CA THR A 142 1.27 17.39 -14.37
C THR A 142 2.30 18.10 -13.50
N THR A 143 1.84 19.12 -12.78
CA THR A 143 2.67 19.93 -11.89
C THR A 143 2.09 19.97 -10.50
N LYS A 144 2.85 20.48 -9.54
CA LYS A 144 2.43 20.57 -8.15
C LYS A 144 1.20 21.49 -8.01
N ARG A 145 0.33 21.12 -7.06
CA ARG A 145 -0.82 21.94 -6.69
C ARG A 145 -0.33 23.21 -5.97
N ASP A 146 -1.06 24.30 -6.21
CA ASP A 146 -0.87 25.50 -5.40
C ASP A 146 -1.49 25.25 -4.01
N ASN A 147 -0.85 25.77 -2.97
CA ASN A 147 -1.37 25.69 -1.60
C ASN A 147 -1.60 24.24 -1.08
N PHE A 148 -0.80 23.27 -1.56
CA PHE A 148 -0.89 21.90 -1.05
C PHE A 148 -0.37 21.84 0.39
N GLU A 149 -1.15 21.24 1.29
CA GLU A 149 -0.75 20.98 2.67
C GLU A 149 -0.56 19.49 2.88
N ALA A 150 0.61 19.10 3.40
CA ALA A 150 0.90 17.72 3.72
C ALA A 150 0.09 17.28 4.95
N VAL A 151 -0.36 16.02 4.92
CA VAL A 151 -1.11 15.41 6.01
C VAL A 151 -0.29 14.27 6.60
N ASP A 152 -0.31 14.09 7.90
CA ASP A 152 0.30 12.92 8.52
C ASP A 152 -0.69 11.76 8.47
N TYR A 153 -0.62 10.95 7.42
CA TYR A 153 -1.49 9.80 7.25
C TYR A 153 -1.18 8.66 8.23
N SER A 154 -0.03 8.68 8.90
CA SER A 154 0.30 7.65 9.87
C SER A 154 -0.64 7.68 11.07
N GLU A 155 -1.16 8.85 11.44
CA GLU A 155 -2.12 9.00 12.55
C GLU A 155 -3.47 8.34 12.24
N GLU A 156 -3.88 8.32 10.98
CA GLU A 156 -5.14 7.69 10.56
C GLU A 156 -5.14 6.18 10.75
N PHE A 157 -3.95 5.59 10.83
CA PHE A 157 -3.78 4.15 10.95
C PHE A 157 -3.21 3.75 12.31
N ALA A 158 -3.70 4.39 13.38
CA ALA A 158 -3.34 4.00 14.74
C ALA A 158 -3.65 2.51 14.95
N HIS A 159 -2.77 1.80 15.65
CA HIS A 159 -2.88 0.36 15.83
C HIS A 159 -4.20 -0.04 16.48
N GLU A 160 -4.85 -1.04 15.91
CA GLU A 160 -6.02 -1.70 16.48
C GLU A 160 -5.79 -3.21 16.50
N SER A 161 -6.38 -3.87 17.49
CA SER A 161 -6.28 -5.33 17.60
C SER A 161 -7.05 -6.02 16.48
N THR A 162 -6.71 -7.27 16.21
CA THR A 162 -7.41 -8.08 15.21
C THR A 162 -8.91 -8.21 15.57
N LYS A 163 -9.23 -8.36 16.84
CA LYS A 163 -10.63 -8.43 17.29
C LYS A 163 -11.39 -7.15 17.01
N GLN A 164 -10.78 -5.98 17.27
CA GLN A 164 -11.38 -4.69 16.98
C GLN A 164 -11.61 -4.49 15.48
N LEU A 165 -10.65 -4.86 14.67
CA LEU A 165 -10.76 -4.74 13.21
C LEU A 165 -11.80 -5.70 12.63
N LEU A 166 -11.92 -6.89 13.23
CA LEU A 166 -12.94 -7.87 12.85
C LEU A 166 -14.34 -7.34 13.13
N GLU A 167 -14.55 -6.72 14.29
CA GLU A 167 -15.82 -6.09 14.66
C GLU A 167 -16.21 -4.96 13.70
N LYS A 168 -15.22 -4.22 13.22
CA LYS A 168 -15.44 -3.13 12.25
C LYS A 168 -15.65 -3.60 10.83
N GLY A 169 -15.50 -4.91 10.57
CA GLY A 169 -15.60 -5.47 9.22
C GLY A 169 -14.38 -5.23 8.33
N LEU A 170 -13.26 -4.78 8.91
CA LEU A 170 -12.02 -4.56 8.17
C LEU A 170 -11.17 -5.82 8.04
N ILE A 171 -11.50 -6.85 8.82
CA ILE A 171 -10.92 -8.19 8.71
C ILE A 171 -12.10 -9.16 8.59
N LYS A 172 -11.95 -10.16 7.72
CA LYS A 172 -12.95 -11.21 7.53
C LYS A 172 -12.31 -12.56 7.79
N VAL A 173 -13.07 -13.47 8.40
CA VAL A 173 -12.66 -14.86 8.55
C VAL A 173 -12.85 -15.57 7.22
N THR A 174 -11.80 -16.22 6.72
CA THR A 174 -11.91 -17.05 5.54
C THR A 174 -12.33 -18.45 5.94
N LYS A 175 -13.36 -18.97 5.29
CA LYS A 175 -13.82 -20.34 5.56
C LYS A 175 -12.85 -21.31 4.91
N GLU A 176 -12.42 -22.31 5.66
CA GLU A 176 -11.68 -23.42 5.09
C GLU A 176 -12.65 -24.36 4.37
N LYS A 177 -12.20 -24.83 3.24
CA LYS A 177 -12.92 -25.88 2.54
C LYS A 177 -12.41 -27.24 3.02
#